data_ecb626f3a0ca1e2aeaba8bd7149951e5
#
_entry.id   ecb626f3a0ca1e2aeaba8bd7149951e5
#
_cell.length_a   1.000
_cell.length_b   1.000
_cell.length_c   1.000
_cell.angle_alpha   90.00
_cell.angle_beta   90.00
_cell.angle_gamma   90.00
#
_symmetry.space_group_name_H-M   'P 1'
#
loop_
_entity.id
_entity.type
_entity.pdbx_description
1 polymer ?
#
loop_
_entity_poly.entity_id
_entity_poly.type
_entity_poly.pdbx_seq_one_letter_code
_entity_poly.pdbx_strand_id
1 'polypeptide(L)'
;KIVRRIDSICKKAFENNVRVFIDGEESWIQDAIDELAYYMMRKYNVQAPIVYNTYQMYRKDMLGKLKTAFQYAATYNYYLGVKLVRGADMEKERDRAEEEGYDDPIQPNKQATDEDYNRALKFCLDNKQRIAVCSGSHNEYSNFYLTVLMEKHGLKNDDSRIYFAQLYGMSDNISFNLAKAGYNVAKYVPYGSVEAVMPYLSRRAAENTSIAGQSSRELILIKKELARRKKEKI
;
A
#
# COMPACT_ATOMS: atom_id res chain seq x y z
N LYS A 1 -21.52 0.69 16.89
CA LYS A 1 -22.08 0.07 15.67
C LYS A 1 -20.96 -0.27 14.66
N ILE A 2 -20.02 0.65 14.38
CA ILE A 2 -18.89 0.46 13.43
C ILE A 2 -18.02 -0.72 13.85
N VAL A 3 -17.50 -0.74 15.08
CA VAL A 3 -16.64 -1.83 15.61
C VAL A 3 -17.24 -3.22 15.35
N ARG A 4 -18.56 -3.39 15.61
CA ARG A 4 -19.22 -4.69 15.36
C ARG A 4 -19.23 -5.10 13.88
N ARG A 5 -19.38 -4.15 12.96
CA ARG A 5 -19.36 -4.43 11.53
C ARG A 5 -17.98 -4.84 11.06
N ILE A 6 -16.95 -4.08 11.46
CA ILE A 6 -15.56 -4.39 11.13
C ILE A 6 -15.14 -5.72 11.76
N ASP A 7 -15.51 -5.98 13.02
CA ASP A 7 -15.27 -7.26 13.69
C ASP A 7 -15.90 -8.44 12.92
N SER A 8 -17.14 -8.29 12.44
CA SER A 8 -17.80 -9.32 11.64
C SER A 8 -17.05 -9.61 10.33
N ILE A 9 -16.54 -8.57 9.64
CA ILE A 9 -15.76 -8.73 8.42
C ILE A 9 -14.42 -9.43 8.72
N CYS A 10 -13.69 -8.95 9.74
CA CYS A 10 -12.40 -9.51 10.13
C CYS A 10 -12.54 -10.98 10.59
N LYS A 11 -13.61 -11.29 11.34
CA LYS A 11 -13.93 -12.67 11.74
C LYS A 11 -14.13 -13.57 10.53
N LYS A 12 -14.94 -13.13 9.57
CA LYS A 12 -15.22 -13.90 8.35
C LYS A 12 -13.95 -14.10 7.52
N ALA A 13 -13.11 -13.08 7.42
CA ALA A 13 -11.82 -13.16 6.76
C ALA A 13 -10.87 -14.16 7.46
N PHE A 14 -10.80 -14.11 8.79
CA PHE A 14 -10.01 -15.04 9.58
C PHE A 14 -10.48 -16.50 9.38
N GLU A 15 -11.78 -16.77 9.47
CA GLU A 15 -12.37 -18.09 9.27
C GLU A 15 -12.08 -18.68 7.87
N ASN A 16 -11.89 -17.83 6.86
CA ASN A 16 -11.62 -18.25 5.49
C ASN A 16 -10.16 -18.03 5.05
N ASN A 17 -9.27 -17.64 5.95
CA ASN A 17 -7.87 -17.31 5.65
C ASN A 17 -7.71 -16.30 4.51
N VAL A 18 -8.56 -15.27 4.49
CA VAL A 18 -8.53 -14.18 3.51
C VAL A 18 -8.00 -12.92 4.18
N ARG A 19 -7.07 -12.22 3.55
CA ARG A 19 -6.52 -10.97 4.07
C ARG A 19 -7.52 -9.82 3.91
N VAL A 20 -7.58 -8.96 4.92
CA VAL A 20 -8.39 -7.72 4.94
C VAL A 20 -7.47 -6.54 5.11
N PHE A 21 -7.67 -5.51 4.28
CA PHE A 21 -7.00 -4.23 4.40
C PHE A 21 -7.96 -3.19 4.96
N ILE A 22 -7.53 -2.48 6.00
CA ILE A 22 -8.19 -1.28 6.51
C ILE A 22 -7.43 -0.12 5.89
N ASP A 23 -8.09 0.60 4.97
CA ASP A 23 -7.45 1.68 4.24
C ASP A 23 -7.26 2.92 5.12
N GLY A 24 -6.19 3.67 4.82
CA GLY A 24 -5.94 4.96 5.45
C GLY A 24 -6.84 6.04 4.86
N GLU A 25 -7.20 6.97 5.69
CA GLU A 25 -8.00 8.14 5.37
C GLU A 25 -7.25 9.40 5.82
N GLU A 26 -7.95 10.51 5.95
CA GLU A 26 -7.37 11.77 6.35
C GLU A 26 -6.79 11.75 7.78
N SER A 27 -5.77 12.56 8.00
CA SER A 27 -4.98 12.56 9.25
C SER A 27 -5.82 12.77 10.50
N TRP A 28 -6.86 13.59 10.42
CA TRP A 28 -7.71 13.93 11.58
C TRP A 28 -8.66 12.84 12.04
N ILE A 29 -8.89 11.80 11.22
CA ILE A 29 -9.65 10.61 11.61
C ILE A 29 -8.79 9.35 11.72
N GLN A 30 -7.52 9.42 11.25
CA GLN A 30 -6.66 8.25 11.13
C GLN A 30 -6.36 7.59 12.46
N ASP A 31 -6.22 8.33 13.55
CA ASP A 31 -5.93 7.75 14.86
C ASP A 31 -7.05 6.79 15.33
N ALA A 32 -8.30 7.15 15.07
CA ALA A 32 -9.43 6.26 15.38
C ALA A 32 -9.46 5.00 14.50
N ILE A 33 -9.03 5.13 13.23
CA ILE A 33 -8.90 4.00 12.31
C ILE A 33 -7.76 3.10 12.77
N ASP A 34 -6.62 3.65 13.15
CA ASP A 34 -5.45 2.93 13.63
C ASP A 34 -5.78 2.12 14.91
N GLU A 35 -6.43 2.73 15.89
CA GLU A 35 -6.89 2.04 17.10
C GLU A 35 -7.79 0.85 16.79
N LEU A 36 -8.75 1.04 15.87
CA LEU A 36 -9.64 -0.02 15.43
C LEU A 36 -8.87 -1.14 14.73
N ALA A 37 -7.93 -0.80 13.84
CA ALA A 37 -7.11 -1.76 13.13
C ALA A 37 -6.25 -2.58 14.10
N TYR A 38 -5.58 -1.94 15.07
CA TYR A 38 -4.77 -2.65 16.07
C TYR A 38 -5.63 -3.52 16.99
N TYR A 39 -6.82 -3.08 17.36
CA TYR A 39 -7.76 -3.92 18.10
C TYR A 39 -8.14 -5.19 17.32
N MET A 40 -8.43 -5.07 16.02
CA MET A 40 -8.74 -6.21 15.17
C MET A 40 -7.50 -7.12 14.95
N MET A 41 -6.31 -6.56 14.79
CA MET A 41 -5.07 -7.34 14.69
C MET A 41 -4.80 -8.16 15.95
N ARG A 42 -4.94 -7.57 17.14
CA ARG A 42 -4.79 -8.30 18.42
C ARG A 42 -5.72 -9.50 18.49
N LYS A 43 -6.89 -9.41 17.91
CA LYS A 43 -7.91 -10.46 17.94
C LYS A 43 -7.68 -11.55 16.88
N TYR A 44 -7.25 -11.15 15.69
CA TYR A 44 -7.24 -12.04 14.52
C TYR A 44 -5.84 -12.35 13.95
N ASN A 45 -4.82 -11.57 14.28
CA ASN A 45 -3.45 -11.81 13.79
C ASN A 45 -2.59 -12.61 14.77
N VAL A 46 -3.18 -13.58 15.48
CA VAL A 46 -2.49 -14.37 16.52
C VAL A 46 -1.57 -15.44 15.93
N GLN A 47 -1.97 -16.03 14.81
CA GLN A 47 -1.23 -17.11 14.13
C GLN A 47 -0.61 -16.65 12.82
N ALA A 48 -1.31 -15.78 12.09
CA ALA A 48 -0.89 -15.23 10.81
C ALA A 48 -1.50 -13.83 10.62
N PRO A 49 -0.89 -12.97 9.80
CA PRO A 49 -1.43 -11.65 9.49
C PRO A 49 -2.64 -11.77 8.55
N ILE A 50 -3.83 -11.54 9.08
CA ILE A 50 -5.10 -11.50 8.35
C ILE A 50 -5.55 -10.06 8.14
N VAL A 51 -5.48 -9.23 9.20
CA VAL A 51 -5.88 -7.83 9.16
C VAL A 51 -4.64 -6.97 8.96
N TYR A 52 -4.72 -6.02 8.05
CA TYR A 52 -3.66 -5.08 7.70
C TYR A 52 -4.15 -3.65 7.92
N ASN A 53 -3.30 -2.81 8.50
CA ASN A 53 -3.49 -1.37 8.52
C ASN A 53 -2.71 -0.69 7.40
N THR A 54 -3.18 0.47 6.94
CA THR A 54 -2.55 1.23 5.87
C THR A 54 -1.73 2.40 6.43
N TYR A 55 -0.47 2.50 6.01
CA TYR A 55 0.47 3.53 6.39
C TYR A 55 0.77 4.42 5.19
N GLN A 56 0.39 5.69 5.29
CA GLN A 56 0.51 6.69 4.22
C GLN A 56 1.82 7.48 4.36
N MET A 57 2.88 7.06 3.66
CA MET A 57 4.25 7.57 3.82
C MET A 57 4.45 9.01 3.38
N TYR A 58 3.44 9.65 2.77
CA TYR A 58 3.49 11.09 2.50
C TYR A 58 3.37 11.94 3.77
N ARG A 59 3.01 11.35 4.92
CA ARG A 59 2.97 12.02 6.23
C ARG A 59 4.32 11.89 6.95
N LYS A 60 4.76 13.00 7.56
CA LYS A 60 6.03 13.11 8.30
C LYS A 60 6.13 12.15 9.50
N ASP A 61 5.01 11.87 10.16
CA ASP A 61 4.94 11.06 11.39
C ASP A 61 4.85 9.55 11.13
N MET A 62 4.55 9.14 9.89
CA MET A 62 4.07 7.78 9.60
C MET A 62 5.13 6.70 9.81
N LEU A 63 6.41 6.99 9.48
CA LEU A 63 7.49 6.04 9.75
C LEU A 63 7.68 5.80 11.27
N GLY A 64 7.50 6.83 12.08
CA GLY A 64 7.49 6.74 13.54
C GLY A 64 6.32 5.90 14.04
N LYS A 65 5.11 6.17 13.55
CA LYS A 65 3.89 5.40 13.88
C LYS A 65 4.03 3.93 13.51
N LEU A 66 4.61 3.60 12.35
CA LEU A 66 4.87 2.20 11.96
C LEU A 66 5.79 1.49 12.96
N LYS A 67 6.86 2.15 13.41
CA LYS A 67 7.78 1.59 14.41
C LYS A 67 7.10 1.38 15.76
N THR A 68 6.28 2.34 16.20
CA THR A 68 5.49 2.21 17.43
C THR A 68 4.48 1.07 17.33
N ALA A 69 3.78 0.94 16.19
CA ALA A 69 2.86 -0.16 15.94
C ALA A 69 3.56 -1.54 16.01
N PHE A 70 4.78 -1.64 15.50
CA PHE A 70 5.58 -2.86 15.62
C PHE A 70 5.93 -3.20 17.09
N GLN A 71 6.36 -2.21 17.87
CA GLN A 71 6.63 -2.40 19.29
C GLN A 71 5.37 -2.85 20.03
N TYR A 72 4.23 -2.25 19.71
CA TYR A 72 2.94 -2.64 20.26
C TYR A 72 2.58 -4.08 19.89
N ALA A 73 2.75 -4.46 18.63
CA ALA A 73 2.53 -5.84 18.17
C ALA A 73 3.43 -6.84 18.87
N ALA A 74 4.69 -6.48 19.15
CA ALA A 74 5.61 -7.30 19.91
C ALA A 74 5.17 -7.46 21.37
N THR A 75 4.76 -6.37 22.04
CA THR A 75 4.28 -6.37 23.42
C THR A 75 3.04 -7.23 23.61
N TYR A 76 2.09 -7.15 22.69
CA TYR A 76 0.82 -7.89 22.76
C TYR A 76 0.82 -9.20 21.99
N ASN A 77 1.97 -9.62 21.48
CA ASN A 77 2.22 -10.89 20.82
C ASN A 77 1.26 -11.22 19.66
N TYR A 78 1.14 -10.31 18.70
CA TYR A 78 0.40 -10.54 17.45
C TYR A 78 1.25 -10.18 16.22
N TYR A 79 0.84 -10.63 15.04
CA TYR A 79 1.49 -10.28 13.77
C TYR A 79 0.98 -8.96 13.25
N LEU A 80 1.88 -8.06 12.85
CA LEU A 80 1.54 -6.77 12.25
C LEU A 80 1.33 -6.92 10.75
N GLY A 81 0.11 -6.70 10.27
CA GLY A 81 -0.21 -6.57 8.86
C GLY A 81 -0.02 -5.12 8.41
N VAL A 82 0.84 -4.88 7.45
CA VAL A 82 1.23 -3.55 6.97
C VAL A 82 0.90 -3.40 5.50
N LYS A 83 0.06 -2.44 5.14
CA LYS A 83 -0.07 -1.96 3.77
C LYS A 83 0.63 -0.61 3.66
N LEU A 84 1.65 -0.52 2.82
CA LEU A 84 2.36 0.73 2.58
C LEU A 84 1.82 1.40 1.33
N VAL A 85 1.47 2.66 1.44
CA VAL A 85 1.11 3.54 0.33
C VAL A 85 1.80 4.89 0.49
N ARG A 86 1.82 5.70 -0.57
CA ARG A 86 2.30 7.08 -0.45
C ARG A 86 1.25 7.99 0.17
N GLY A 87 0.02 7.90 -0.27
CA GLY A 87 -1.12 8.73 0.12
C GLY A 87 -1.74 9.42 -1.09
N ALA A 88 -2.98 9.86 -0.99
CA ALA A 88 -3.75 10.39 -2.11
C ALA A 88 -4.30 11.81 -1.89
N ASP A 89 -4.43 12.27 -0.65
CA ASP A 89 -5.16 13.49 -0.29
C ASP A 89 -4.25 14.64 0.16
N MET A 90 -3.07 14.78 -0.47
CA MET A 90 -2.02 15.72 -0.07
C MET A 90 -2.51 17.17 -0.04
N GLU A 91 -3.23 17.62 -1.05
CA GLU A 91 -3.75 19.00 -1.13
C GLU A 91 -4.75 19.24 -0.01
N LYS A 92 -5.70 18.33 0.18
CA LYS A 92 -6.72 18.40 1.22
C LYS A 92 -6.12 18.46 2.64
N GLU A 93 -5.04 17.73 2.89
CA GLU A 93 -4.32 17.76 4.15
C GLU A 93 -3.63 19.11 4.40
N ARG A 94 -3.04 19.70 3.36
CA ARG A 94 -2.39 21.01 3.43
C ARG A 94 -3.37 22.15 3.59
N ASP A 95 -4.45 22.14 2.79
CA ASP A 95 -5.51 23.16 2.86
C ASP A 95 -6.10 23.18 4.27
N ARG A 96 -6.39 22.01 4.84
CA ARG A 96 -6.90 21.95 6.21
C ARG A 96 -5.89 22.43 7.25
N ALA A 97 -4.61 22.09 7.08
CA ALA A 97 -3.58 22.55 8.01
C ALA A 97 -3.47 24.08 8.00
N GLU A 98 -3.58 24.71 6.84
CA GLU A 98 -3.59 26.18 6.68
C GLU A 98 -4.87 26.78 7.30
N GLU A 99 -6.04 26.24 6.99
CA GLU A 99 -7.34 26.71 7.50
C GLU A 99 -7.44 26.64 9.03
N GLU A 100 -6.95 25.54 9.62
CA GLU A 100 -7.06 25.28 11.07
C GLU A 100 -5.83 25.77 11.86
N GLY A 101 -4.77 26.23 11.18
CA GLY A 101 -3.57 26.83 11.78
C GLY A 101 -2.66 25.83 12.50
N TYR A 102 -2.52 24.60 12.01
CA TYR A 102 -1.55 23.64 12.52
C TYR A 102 -0.47 23.30 11.47
N ASP A 103 0.61 22.69 11.92
CA ASP A 103 1.74 22.34 11.04
C ASP A 103 1.32 21.37 9.94
N ASP A 104 1.70 21.66 8.69
CA ASP A 104 1.49 20.76 7.54
C ASP A 104 2.02 19.35 7.86
N PRO A 105 1.15 18.33 7.90
CA PRO A 105 1.55 16.97 8.23
C PRO A 105 2.28 16.25 7.09
N ILE A 106 2.28 16.84 5.88
CA ILE A 106 2.76 16.21 4.66
C ILE A 106 4.27 16.47 4.49
N GLN A 107 4.98 15.49 3.94
CA GLN A 107 6.38 15.59 3.57
C GLN A 107 6.63 16.80 2.65
N PRO A 108 7.80 17.45 2.75
CA PRO A 108 8.07 18.68 2.00
C PRO A 108 8.08 18.48 0.49
N ASN A 109 8.38 17.28 0.03
CA ASN A 109 8.43 16.95 -1.39
C ASN A 109 8.29 15.45 -1.64
N LYS A 110 8.16 15.08 -2.92
CA LYS A 110 8.04 13.69 -3.37
C LYS A 110 9.26 12.85 -2.98
N GLN A 111 10.45 13.40 -3.01
CA GLN A 111 11.67 12.67 -2.68
C GLN A 111 11.65 12.22 -1.21
N ALA A 112 11.28 13.08 -0.27
CA ALA A 112 11.15 12.73 1.14
C ALA A 112 10.12 11.62 1.37
N THR A 113 8.98 11.68 0.65
CA THR A 113 7.97 10.60 0.65
C THR A 113 8.55 9.29 0.12
N ASP A 114 9.29 9.33 -0.98
CA ASP A 114 9.91 8.14 -1.59
C ASP A 114 10.97 7.53 -0.65
N GLU A 115 11.76 8.35 0.02
CA GLU A 115 12.77 7.91 0.99
C GLU A 115 12.11 7.23 2.19
N ASP A 116 11.09 7.83 2.80
CA ASP A 116 10.41 7.24 3.95
C ASP A 116 9.63 5.97 3.55
N TYR A 117 9.06 5.92 2.36
CA TYR A 117 8.46 4.70 1.82
C TYR A 117 9.50 3.55 1.74
N ASN A 118 10.67 3.83 1.20
CA ASN A 118 11.73 2.82 1.07
C ASN A 118 12.34 2.45 2.44
N ARG A 119 12.45 3.39 3.38
CA ARG A 119 12.82 3.09 4.77
C ARG A 119 11.79 2.20 5.45
N ALA A 120 10.50 2.43 5.20
CA ALA A 120 9.43 1.58 5.73
C ALA A 120 9.47 0.16 5.16
N LEU A 121 9.70 0.00 3.85
CA LEU A 121 9.92 -1.32 3.24
C LEU A 121 11.09 -2.06 3.91
N LYS A 122 12.23 -1.38 4.06
CA LYS A 122 13.39 -1.96 4.74
C LYS A 122 13.05 -2.35 6.17
N PHE A 123 12.40 -1.48 6.93
CA PHE A 123 11.98 -1.77 8.30
C PHE A 123 11.08 -3.00 8.39
N CYS A 124 10.11 -3.13 7.48
CA CYS A 124 9.23 -4.30 7.43
C CYS A 124 10.01 -5.59 7.18
N LEU A 125 10.95 -5.58 6.22
CA LEU A 125 11.75 -6.75 5.87
C LEU A 125 12.76 -7.12 6.99
N ASP A 126 13.36 -6.13 7.66
CA ASP A 126 14.23 -6.36 8.82
C ASP A 126 13.45 -7.03 9.99
N ASN A 127 12.13 -6.85 10.05
CA ASN A 127 11.25 -7.39 11.08
C ASN A 127 10.23 -8.42 10.54
N LYS A 128 10.58 -9.10 9.44
CA LYS A 128 9.71 -10.06 8.73
C LYS A 128 9.19 -11.24 9.56
N GLN A 129 9.79 -11.51 10.74
CA GLN A 129 9.30 -12.56 11.65
C GLN A 129 7.94 -12.21 12.25
N ARG A 130 7.62 -10.91 12.34
CA ARG A 130 6.37 -10.41 12.95
C ARG A 130 5.58 -9.50 12.01
N ILE A 131 6.17 -9.03 10.92
CA ILE A 131 5.50 -8.17 9.93
C ILE A 131 5.25 -8.92 8.65
N ALA A 132 4.04 -8.76 8.11
CA ALA A 132 3.74 -9.02 6.71
C ALA A 132 3.39 -7.71 6.01
N VAL A 133 3.89 -7.51 4.80
CA VAL A 133 3.78 -6.25 4.08
C VAL A 133 3.12 -6.42 2.70
N CYS A 134 2.19 -5.52 2.41
CA CYS A 134 1.66 -5.28 1.07
C CYS A 134 2.18 -3.93 0.58
N SER A 135 3.03 -3.92 -0.43
CA SER A 135 3.56 -2.71 -1.07
C SER A 135 2.58 -2.20 -2.12
N GLY A 136 1.74 -1.23 -1.74
CA GLY A 136 0.80 -0.55 -2.63
C GLY A 136 1.49 0.60 -3.37
N SER A 137 2.10 0.33 -4.53
CA SER A 137 2.92 1.34 -5.20
C SER A 137 2.97 1.17 -6.72
N HIS A 138 2.91 2.33 -7.42
CA HIS A 138 3.17 2.47 -8.86
C HIS A 138 4.62 2.92 -9.16
N ASN A 139 5.46 3.07 -8.14
CA ASN A 139 6.85 3.48 -8.29
C ASN A 139 7.73 2.26 -8.62
N GLU A 140 8.34 2.25 -9.80
CA GLU A 140 9.17 1.13 -10.28
C GLU A 140 10.37 0.87 -9.37
N TYR A 141 11.03 1.96 -8.90
CA TYR A 141 12.19 1.81 -8.02
C TYR A 141 11.81 1.15 -6.69
N SER A 142 10.73 1.57 -6.04
CA SER A 142 10.31 0.98 -4.76
C SER A 142 9.90 -0.48 -4.90
N ASN A 143 9.24 -0.84 -6.03
CA ASN A 143 8.90 -2.24 -6.30
C ASN A 143 10.18 -3.06 -6.56
N PHE A 144 11.12 -2.55 -7.36
CA PHE A 144 12.42 -3.20 -7.56
C PHE A 144 13.21 -3.29 -6.25
N TYR A 145 13.24 -2.23 -5.45
CA TYR A 145 13.94 -2.23 -4.16
C TYR A 145 13.39 -3.30 -3.21
N LEU A 146 12.08 -3.51 -3.19
CA LEU A 146 11.48 -4.58 -2.40
C LEU A 146 11.95 -5.97 -2.86
N THR A 147 12.09 -6.22 -4.18
CA THR A 147 12.63 -7.50 -4.66
C THR A 147 14.08 -7.72 -4.21
N VAL A 148 14.91 -6.66 -4.25
CA VAL A 148 16.30 -6.71 -3.73
C VAL A 148 16.33 -6.98 -2.23
N LEU A 149 15.43 -6.37 -1.47
CA LEU A 149 15.31 -6.65 -0.03
C LEU A 149 14.89 -8.10 0.23
N MET A 150 13.94 -8.64 -0.53
CA MET A 150 13.52 -10.06 -0.41
C MET A 150 14.70 -11.00 -0.65
N GLU A 151 15.45 -10.79 -1.72
CA GLU A 151 16.65 -11.56 -2.03
C GLU A 151 17.69 -11.47 -0.89
N LYS A 152 18.01 -10.25 -0.45
CA LYS A 152 18.95 -10.02 0.66
C LYS A 152 18.55 -10.73 1.96
N HIS A 153 17.27 -10.86 2.22
CA HIS A 153 16.73 -11.55 3.40
C HIS A 153 16.51 -13.05 3.17
N GLY A 154 16.91 -13.61 2.03
CA GLY A 154 16.76 -15.02 1.71
C GLY A 154 15.31 -15.48 1.57
N LEU A 155 14.39 -14.58 1.19
CA LEU A 155 12.99 -14.88 0.99
C LEU A 155 12.75 -15.41 -0.43
N LYS A 156 11.83 -16.36 -0.56
CA LYS A 156 11.34 -16.80 -1.87
C LYS A 156 10.49 -15.69 -2.50
N ASN A 157 10.41 -15.66 -3.83
CA ASN A 157 9.59 -14.70 -4.55
C ASN A 157 8.10 -14.79 -4.16
N ASP A 158 7.61 -16.00 -3.88
CA ASP A 158 6.23 -16.30 -3.48
C ASP A 158 6.00 -16.31 -1.95
N ASP A 159 6.92 -15.70 -1.17
CA ASP A 159 6.75 -15.63 0.29
C ASP A 159 5.41 -15.00 0.65
N SER A 160 4.59 -15.75 1.36
CA SER A 160 3.20 -15.41 1.65
C SER A 160 3.02 -14.15 2.53
N ARG A 161 4.11 -13.62 3.11
CA ARG A 161 4.11 -12.39 3.91
C ARG A 161 4.29 -11.14 3.07
N ILE A 162 4.70 -11.26 1.80
CA ILE A 162 5.05 -10.13 0.94
C ILE A 162 4.13 -10.10 -0.28
N TYR A 163 3.51 -8.96 -0.51
CA TYR A 163 2.65 -8.70 -1.67
C TYR A 163 3.00 -7.37 -2.32
N PHE A 164 2.90 -7.35 -3.63
CA PHE A 164 2.98 -6.14 -4.46
C PHE A 164 1.57 -5.82 -4.94
N ALA A 165 1.11 -4.59 -4.76
CA ALA A 165 -0.23 -4.21 -5.15
C ALA A 165 -0.23 -2.95 -6.02
N GLN A 166 -0.99 -2.98 -7.10
CA GLN A 166 -1.24 -1.86 -7.98
C GLN A 166 -2.74 -1.70 -8.23
N LEU A 167 -3.17 -0.50 -8.56
CA LEU A 167 -4.54 -0.25 -8.96
C LEU A 167 -4.84 -0.91 -10.32
N TYR A 168 -6.05 -1.41 -10.48
CA TYR A 168 -6.49 -1.98 -11.75
C TYR A 168 -6.42 -0.93 -12.88
N GLY A 169 -5.91 -1.35 -14.04
CA GLY A 169 -5.70 -0.48 -15.17
C GLY A 169 -4.49 0.46 -15.07
N MET A 170 -3.66 0.32 -14.01
CA MET A 170 -2.45 1.12 -13.84
C MET A 170 -1.22 0.25 -13.63
N SER A 171 -0.08 0.68 -14.20
CA SER A 171 1.25 0.06 -14.02
C SER A 171 1.27 -1.45 -14.31
N ASP A 172 0.63 -1.87 -15.38
CA ASP A 172 0.58 -3.27 -15.79
C ASP A 172 1.97 -3.83 -16.10
N ASN A 173 2.89 -2.99 -16.57
CA ASN A 173 4.31 -3.33 -16.74
C ASN A 173 4.94 -3.80 -15.43
N ILE A 174 4.65 -3.18 -14.29
CA ILE A 174 5.14 -3.61 -12.98
C ILE A 174 4.47 -4.93 -12.60
N SER A 175 3.14 -4.96 -12.61
CA SER A 175 2.35 -6.11 -12.17
C SER A 175 2.68 -7.40 -12.93
N PHE A 176 2.71 -7.34 -14.27
CA PHE A 176 2.97 -8.51 -15.08
C PHE A 176 4.42 -8.99 -15.01
N ASN A 177 5.40 -8.08 -14.92
CA ASN A 177 6.80 -8.48 -14.76
C ASN A 177 7.05 -9.14 -13.40
N LEU A 178 6.49 -8.60 -12.31
CA LEU A 178 6.59 -9.20 -10.99
C LEU A 178 5.91 -10.58 -10.94
N ALA A 179 4.69 -10.69 -11.48
CA ALA A 179 3.97 -11.95 -11.53
C ALA A 179 4.71 -13.01 -12.37
N LYS A 180 5.27 -12.60 -13.53
CA LYS A 180 6.10 -13.50 -14.36
C LYS A 180 7.36 -13.97 -13.64
N ALA A 181 7.93 -13.15 -12.77
CA ALA A 181 9.08 -13.51 -11.93
C ALA A 181 8.68 -14.34 -10.68
N GLY A 182 7.40 -14.68 -10.51
CA GLY A 182 6.90 -15.52 -9.42
C GLY A 182 6.59 -14.78 -8.11
N TYR A 183 6.57 -13.43 -8.11
CA TYR A 183 6.18 -12.66 -6.93
C TYR A 183 4.66 -12.65 -6.74
N ASN A 184 4.22 -12.50 -5.49
CA ASN A 184 2.81 -12.34 -5.18
C ASN A 184 2.34 -10.93 -5.57
N VAL A 185 1.46 -10.85 -6.56
CA VAL A 185 0.91 -9.58 -7.07
C VAL A 185 -0.59 -9.55 -6.87
N ALA A 186 -1.09 -8.41 -6.40
CA ALA A 186 -2.51 -8.12 -6.29
C ALA A 186 -2.88 -6.89 -7.14
N LYS A 187 -4.06 -6.92 -7.74
CA LYS A 187 -4.68 -5.76 -8.37
C LYS A 187 -5.87 -5.31 -7.53
N TYR A 188 -5.88 -4.03 -7.15
CA TYR A 188 -7.04 -3.44 -6.51
C TYR A 188 -8.12 -3.18 -7.56
N VAL A 189 -9.22 -3.88 -7.44
CA VAL A 189 -10.39 -3.73 -8.31
C VAL A 189 -11.52 -3.15 -7.48
N PRO A 190 -12.02 -1.93 -7.79
CA PRO A 190 -13.15 -1.37 -7.06
C PRO A 190 -14.41 -2.20 -7.32
N TYR A 191 -15.18 -2.42 -6.26
CA TYR A 191 -16.44 -3.14 -6.31
C TYR A 191 -17.54 -2.34 -5.59
N GLY A 192 -18.69 -2.19 -6.25
CA GLY A 192 -19.82 -1.47 -5.70
C GLY A 192 -20.82 -1.05 -6.78
N SER A 193 -21.87 -0.31 -6.37
CA SER A 193 -22.77 0.33 -7.33
C SER A 193 -22.02 1.41 -8.14
N VAL A 194 -22.52 1.73 -9.32
CA VAL A 194 -21.94 2.80 -10.16
C VAL A 194 -21.81 4.10 -9.38
N GLU A 195 -22.84 4.49 -8.63
CA GLU A 195 -22.85 5.69 -7.80
C GLU A 195 -21.71 5.68 -6.76
N ALA A 196 -21.45 4.56 -6.10
CA ALA A 196 -20.42 4.43 -5.09
C ALA A 196 -18.99 4.38 -5.69
N VAL A 197 -18.84 3.83 -6.89
CA VAL A 197 -17.52 3.61 -7.52
C VAL A 197 -17.08 4.80 -8.38
N MET A 198 -18.01 5.56 -8.97
CA MET A 198 -17.70 6.69 -9.85
C MET A 198 -16.79 7.75 -9.23
N PRO A 199 -16.97 8.19 -7.98
CA PRO A 199 -16.04 9.16 -7.37
C PRO A 199 -14.60 8.64 -7.28
N TYR A 200 -14.42 7.35 -7.00
CA TYR A 200 -13.12 6.70 -7.00
C TYR A 200 -12.49 6.72 -8.40
N LEU A 201 -13.25 6.31 -9.44
CA LEU A 201 -12.77 6.27 -10.82
C LEU A 201 -12.41 7.66 -11.35
N SER A 202 -13.21 8.69 -11.00
CA SER A 202 -12.96 10.08 -11.37
C SER A 202 -11.65 10.59 -10.77
N ARG A 203 -11.38 10.31 -9.49
CA ARG A 203 -10.09 10.67 -8.87
C ARG A 203 -8.92 9.96 -9.58
N ARG A 204 -9.05 8.69 -9.90
CA ARG A 204 -8.00 7.95 -10.66
C ARG A 204 -7.77 8.53 -12.05
N ALA A 205 -8.82 8.92 -12.76
CA ALA A 205 -8.70 9.57 -14.06
C ALA A 205 -7.98 10.92 -13.95
N ALA A 206 -8.32 11.74 -12.95
CA ALA A 206 -7.65 13.01 -12.67
C ALA A 206 -6.17 12.82 -12.32
N GLU A 207 -5.82 11.87 -11.46
CA GLU A 207 -4.44 11.53 -11.11
C GLU A 207 -3.62 11.08 -12.33
N ASN A 208 -4.20 10.25 -13.21
CA ASN A 208 -3.55 9.82 -14.44
C ASN A 208 -3.29 10.98 -15.41
N THR A 209 -4.13 11.99 -15.40
CA THR A 209 -3.95 13.18 -16.26
C THR A 209 -3.01 14.21 -15.64
N SER A 210 -2.99 14.34 -14.32
CA SER A 210 -2.12 15.29 -13.59
C SER A 210 -0.67 14.80 -13.46
N ILE A 211 -0.44 13.48 -13.46
CA ILE A 211 0.91 12.92 -13.56
C ILE A 211 1.34 12.95 -15.03
N ALA A 212 1.69 14.16 -15.49
CA ALA A 212 2.31 14.37 -16.78
C ALA A 212 3.55 13.48 -16.90
N GLY A 213 3.44 12.35 -17.58
CA GLY A 213 4.54 11.39 -17.74
C GLY A 213 4.14 9.91 -17.59
N GLN A 214 3.12 9.57 -16.82
CA GLN A 214 2.78 8.14 -16.62
C GLN A 214 2.04 7.57 -17.83
N SER A 215 1.04 8.28 -18.37
CA SER A 215 0.39 7.90 -19.64
C SER A 215 1.37 7.95 -20.83
N SER A 216 2.28 8.93 -20.85
CA SER A 216 3.33 9.02 -21.87
C SER A 216 4.34 7.89 -21.75
N ARG A 217 4.65 7.43 -20.51
CA ARG A 217 5.57 6.33 -20.27
C ARG A 217 4.99 4.97 -20.70
N GLU A 218 3.76 4.68 -20.35
CA GLU A 218 3.08 3.46 -20.80
C GLU A 218 2.99 3.41 -22.34
N LEU A 219 2.64 4.52 -22.97
CA LEU A 219 2.64 4.62 -24.41
C LEU A 219 4.03 4.40 -25.03
N ILE A 220 5.09 4.93 -24.42
CA ILE A 220 6.47 4.70 -24.85
C ILE A 220 6.83 3.22 -24.74
N LEU A 221 6.47 2.56 -23.64
CA LEU A 221 6.72 1.13 -23.45
C LEU A 221 5.97 0.28 -24.49
N ILE A 222 4.71 0.59 -24.75
CA ILE A 222 3.91 -0.07 -25.78
C ILE A 222 4.55 0.11 -27.17
N LYS A 223 4.96 1.34 -27.51
CA LYS A 223 5.64 1.62 -28.80
C LYS A 223 6.96 0.86 -28.93
N LYS A 224 7.75 0.78 -27.86
CA LYS A 224 9.00 0.00 -27.83
C LYS A 224 8.71 -1.50 -28.05
N GLU A 225 7.71 -2.04 -27.40
CA GLU A 225 7.34 -3.45 -27.55
C GLU A 225 6.81 -3.75 -28.94
N LEU A 226 5.99 -2.88 -29.51
CA LEU A 226 5.55 -3.00 -30.90
C LEU A 226 6.72 -2.97 -31.88
N ALA A 227 7.69 -2.09 -31.65
CA ALA A 227 8.90 -2.01 -32.49
C ALA A 227 9.77 -3.27 -32.36
N ARG A 228 9.89 -3.85 -31.14
CA ARG A 228 10.59 -5.11 -30.90
C ARG A 228 9.94 -6.26 -31.66
N ARG A 229 8.62 -6.42 -31.53
CA ARG A 229 7.84 -7.48 -32.23
C ARG A 229 7.99 -7.39 -33.74
N LYS A 230 7.94 -6.16 -34.30
CA LYS A 230 8.15 -5.96 -35.75
C LYS A 230 9.54 -6.38 -36.21
N LYS A 231 10.59 -6.19 -35.38
CA LYS A 231 11.97 -6.62 -35.72
C LYS A 231 12.13 -8.14 -35.64
N GLU A 232 11.45 -8.78 -34.69
CA GLU A 232 11.54 -10.23 -34.47
C GLU A 232 10.53 -11.03 -35.31
N LYS A 233 9.74 -10.38 -36.19
CA LYS A 233 8.70 -11.00 -37.03
C LYS A 233 7.72 -11.87 -36.26
N ILE A 234 7.40 -11.49 -34.98
CA ILE A 234 6.38 -12.11 -34.14
C ILE A 234 5.07 -11.35 -34.28
#